data_14a54edbce2b9b5c42dcb53fa1bafcf9
#
_entry.id   14a54edbce2b9b5c42dcb53fa1bafcf9
#
_cell.length_a   1.000
_cell.length_b   1.000
_cell.length_c   1.000
_cell.angle_alpha   90.00
_cell.angle_beta   90.00
_cell.angle_gamma   90.00
#
_symmetry.space_group_name_H-M   'P 1'
#
loop_
_entity.id
_entity.type
_entity.pdbx_description
1 polymer ?
#
loop_
_entity_poly.entity_id
_entity_poly.type
_entity_poly.pdbx_seq_one_letter_code
_entity_poly.pdbx_strand_id
1 'polypeptide(L)'
;MKRLLLLAAASATALGVTAAKAEPLKIGIIESLSGAQTSTGRLYANAVEYGVNQINKAGGFNGEPVQVTEYDNAGGAPEAADKFRQAVADGVDIIFQGASSAIAGQLTEDVRKHNIRNPDSKVLFINLGGEAMELTGEKCQFYHFRFTTTAPMRVNALVNAMKAAGDLGTKVYSINQNYSWGQDMQKAVEDAADKGGYKIVGQVLHDVNKIQDFAPFVARIKAANPDTVFTGNWSNDLLLLMKATGDAGLDVTFATAFLDQPGNIANAGKTALGDYIANNYDNSATDGKFAEAYKSATGHYPVFVEGNSALALAQLQQALKTLDFRGGKIDVTKIALALEDSTYDSPVGPISVRKADHQTIRPVVVSKVVKNPKYPADGTDMGFQTVKIVPGDQAIYPVQSSCHMKRPKE
;
A
#
# COMPACT_ATOMS: atom_id res chain seq x y z
N MET A 1 -42.63 -48.61 -64.69
CA MET A 1 -43.01 -47.97 -63.42
C MET A 1 -41.74 -47.67 -62.63
N LYS A 2 -41.19 -46.43 -62.71
CA LYS A 2 -40.00 -45.98 -61.95
C LYS A 2 -40.47 -45.10 -60.81
N ARG A 3 -40.23 -45.50 -59.55
CA ARG A 3 -40.53 -44.75 -58.39
C ARG A 3 -39.32 -43.82 -58.10
N LEU A 4 -39.50 -42.48 -58.16
CA LEU A 4 -38.56 -41.46 -57.66
C LEU A 4 -38.72 -41.37 -56.13
N LEU A 5 -37.64 -41.59 -55.40
CA LEU A 5 -37.51 -41.26 -53.99
C LEU A 5 -36.93 -39.83 -53.89
N LEU A 6 -37.69 -38.88 -53.34
CA LEU A 6 -37.23 -37.57 -52.96
C LEU A 6 -36.63 -37.69 -51.54
N LEU A 7 -35.32 -37.46 -51.45
CA LEU A 7 -34.64 -37.16 -50.12
C LEU A 7 -34.79 -35.69 -49.78
N ALA A 8 -35.54 -35.42 -48.75
CA ALA A 8 -35.59 -34.11 -48.14
C ALA A 8 -34.36 -33.91 -47.17
N ALA A 9 -33.40 -33.10 -47.57
CA ALA A 9 -32.29 -32.71 -46.68
C ALA A 9 -32.77 -31.63 -45.73
N ALA A 10 -32.92 -31.96 -44.45
CA ALA A 10 -33.18 -31.00 -43.38
C ALA A 10 -31.85 -30.29 -42.99
N SER A 11 -31.68 -29.04 -43.44
CA SER A 11 -30.57 -28.17 -43.00
C SER A 11 -30.85 -27.66 -41.60
N ALA A 12 -30.18 -28.24 -40.60
CA ALA A 12 -30.16 -27.71 -39.24
C ALA A 12 -29.26 -26.48 -39.21
N THR A 13 -29.85 -25.29 -39.25
CA THR A 13 -29.17 -24.01 -38.95
C THR A 13 -28.86 -23.97 -37.45
N ALA A 14 -27.64 -24.29 -37.08
CA ALA A 14 -27.13 -24.03 -35.73
C ALA A 14 -27.04 -22.51 -35.57
N LEU A 15 -28.01 -21.92 -34.88
CA LEU A 15 -27.92 -20.55 -34.35
C LEU A 15 -26.80 -20.56 -33.32
N GLY A 16 -25.60 -20.18 -33.75
CA GLY A 16 -24.49 -19.87 -32.81
C GLY A 16 -24.91 -18.71 -31.96
N VAL A 17 -25.28 -18.98 -30.72
CA VAL A 17 -25.38 -17.93 -29.67
C VAL A 17 -23.96 -17.41 -29.47
N THR A 18 -23.63 -16.30 -30.13
CA THR A 18 -22.43 -15.54 -29.78
C THR A 18 -22.67 -15.03 -28.36
N ALA A 19 -22.03 -15.65 -27.36
CA ALA A 19 -21.99 -15.10 -26.01
C ALA A 19 -21.51 -13.67 -26.14
N ALA A 20 -22.30 -12.70 -25.66
CA ALA A 20 -21.89 -11.32 -25.65
C ALA A 20 -20.58 -11.23 -24.84
N LYS A 21 -19.54 -10.71 -25.48
CA LYS A 21 -18.23 -10.54 -24.85
C LYS A 21 -18.37 -9.53 -23.70
N ALA A 22 -17.82 -9.82 -22.53
CA ALA A 22 -17.82 -8.89 -21.42
C ALA A 22 -16.91 -7.69 -21.73
N GLU A 23 -17.22 -6.52 -21.17
CA GLU A 23 -16.26 -5.41 -21.19
C GLU A 23 -15.06 -5.75 -20.29
N PRO A 24 -13.81 -5.51 -20.73
CA PRO A 24 -12.66 -5.75 -19.89
C PRO A 24 -12.63 -4.75 -18.72
N LEU A 25 -12.34 -5.24 -17.51
CA LEU A 25 -12.07 -4.38 -16.37
C LEU A 25 -10.77 -3.60 -16.60
N LYS A 26 -10.82 -2.27 -16.49
CA LYS A 26 -9.68 -1.38 -16.73
C LYS A 26 -9.14 -0.81 -15.42
N ILE A 27 -7.86 -1.02 -15.19
CA ILE A 27 -7.11 -0.53 -14.02
C ILE A 27 -6.14 0.56 -14.45
N GLY A 28 -6.16 1.70 -13.76
CA GLY A 28 -5.18 2.77 -13.88
C GLY A 28 -4.23 2.77 -12.68
N ILE A 29 -2.93 2.81 -12.93
CA ILE A 29 -1.91 3.01 -11.90
C ILE A 29 -1.44 4.47 -12.01
N ILE A 30 -1.86 5.33 -11.06
CA ILE A 30 -1.43 6.73 -11.02
C ILE A 30 -0.31 6.86 -10.00
N GLU A 31 0.95 6.71 -10.44
CA GLU A 31 2.11 6.62 -9.55
C GLU A 31 3.25 7.57 -9.93
N SER A 32 4.18 7.73 -9.00
CA SER A 32 5.40 8.51 -9.20
C SER A 32 6.42 7.66 -9.98
N LEU A 33 6.31 7.65 -11.31
CA LEU A 33 7.14 6.82 -12.18
C LEU A 33 8.39 7.56 -12.68
N SER A 34 8.49 8.86 -12.38
CA SER A 34 9.65 9.72 -12.61
C SER A 34 9.91 10.63 -11.40
N GLY A 35 11.06 11.31 -11.35
CA GLY A 35 11.45 12.22 -10.27
C GLY A 35 11.96 11.52 -9.01
N ALA A 36 12.01 12.26 -7.89
CA ALA A 36 12.66 11.83 -6.64
C ALA A 36 11.98 10.66 -5.92
N GLN A 37 10.74 10.32 -6.28
CA GLN A 37 9.95 9.24 -5.65
C GLN A 37 9.85 7.99 -6.54
N THR A 38 10.57 7.96 -7.67
CA THR A 38 10.47 6.88 -8.69
C THR A 38 10.72 5.50 -8.09
N SER A 39 11.71 5.37 -7.23
CA SER A 39 12.05 4.06 -6.61
C SER A 39 10.85 3.46 -5.88
N THR A 40 10.13 4.28 -5.09
CA THR A 40 8.94 3.83 -4.36
C THR A 40 7.73 3.67 -5.30
N GLY A 41 7.49 4.59 -6.23
CA GLY A 41 6.37 4.50 -7.17
C GLY A 41 6.45 3.24 -8.05
N ARG A 42 7.64 2.86 -8.48
CA ARG A 42 7.87 1.62 -9.25
C ARG A 42 7.57 0.36 -8.43
N LEU A 43 7.85 0.34 -7.13
CA LEU A 43 7.48 -0.81 -6.28
C LEU A 43 5.95 -1.01 -6.27
N TYR A 44 5.16 0.07 -6.16
CA TYR A 44 3.70 -0.02 -6.23
C TYR A 44 3.22 -0.46 -7.61
N ALA A 45 3.71 0.16 -8.68
CA ALA A 45 3.31 -0.15 -10.04
C ALA A 45 3.60 -1.62 -10.39
N ASN A 46 4.83 -2.08 -10.18
CA ASN A 46 5.24 -3.47 -10.43
C ASN A 46 4.39 -4.49 -9.65
N ALA A 47 4.04 -4.15 -8.39
CA ALA A 47 3.23 -5.04 -7.56
C ALA A 47 1.77 -5.10 -8.03
N VAL A 48 1.19 -3.99 -8.50
CA VAL A 48 -0.15 -3.99 -9.12
C VAL A 48 -0.13 -4.80 -10.40
N GLU A 49 0.86 -4.61 -11.27
CA GLU A 49 1.02 -5.42 -12.50
C GLU A 49 1.18 -6.91 -12.18
N TYR A 50 2.01 -7.25 -11.18
CA TYR A 50 2.13 -8.63 -10.71
C TYR A 50 0.77 -9.20 -10.30
N GLY A 51 0.00 -8.49 -9.48
CA GLY A 51 -1.31 -8.92 -9.00
C GLY A 51 -2.31 -9.09 -10.15
N VAL A 52 -2.37 -8.14 -11.09
CA VAL A 52 -3.22 -8.24 -12.30
C VAL A 52 -2.81 -9.43 -13.16
N ASN A 53 -1.51 -9.68 -13.32
CA ASN A 53 -1.03 -10.86 -14.03
C ASN A 53 -1.49 -12.17 -13.37
N GLN A 54 -1.59 -12.23 -12.02
CA GLN A 54 -2.16 -13.39 -11.33
C GLN A 54 -3.67 -13.54 -11.61
N ILE A 55 -4.42 -12.43 -11.62
CA ILE A 55 -5.84 -12.42 -12.00
C ILE A 55 -6.01 -12.95 -13.43
N ASN A 56 -5.22 -12.47 -14.38
CA ASN A 56 -5.29 -12.84 -15.78
C ASN A 56 -4.90 -14.31 -16.01
N LYS A 57 -3.88 -14.81 -15.31
CA LYS A 57 -3.53 -16.24 -15.33
C LYS A 57 -4.64 -17.14 -14.77
N ALA A 58 -5.47 -16.63 -13.87
CA ALA A 58 -6.63 -17.34 -13.32
C ALA A 58 -7.88 -17.22 -14.20
N GLY A 59 -7.80 -16.65 -15.42
CA GLY A 59 -8.90 -16.52 -16.39
C GLY A 59 -9.46 -15.10 -16.51
N GLY A 60 -8.83 -14.11 -15.91
CA GLY A 60 -9.23 -12.70 -15.97
C GLY A 60 -10.48 -12.40 -15.15
N PHE A 61 -11.23 -11.39 -15.59
CA PHE A 61 -12.53 -11.05 -15.02
C PHE A 61 -13.64 -11.29 -16.06
N ASN A 62 -14.64 -12.10 -15.72
CA ASN A 62 -15.72 -12.53 -16.62
C ASN A 62 -15.23 -13.17 -17.95
N GLY A 63 -14.04 -13.81 -17.93
CA GLY A 63 -13.43 -14.43 -19.10
C GLY A 63 -12.62 -13.49 -19.99
N GLU A 64 -12.54 -12.20 -19.64
CA GLU A 64 -11.71 -11.21 -20.33
C GLU A 64 -10.49 -10.83 -19.49
N PRO A 65 -9.32 -10.59 -20.13
CA PRO A 65 -8.16 -10.07 -19.42
C PRO A 65 -8.44 -8.71 -18.81
N VAL A 66 -8.02 -8.51 -17.55
CA VAL A 66 -7.97 -7.21 -16.90
C VAL A 66 -6.88 -6.38 -17.57
N GLN A 67 -7.21 -5.16 -17.98
CA GLN A 67 -6.29 -4.22 -18.61
C GLN A 67 -5.65 -3.29 -17.59
N VAL A 68 -4.38 -2.96 -17.78
CA VAL A 68 -3.63 -2.04 -16.91
C VAL A 68 -3.02 -0.93 -17.74
N THR A 69 -3.08 0.30 -17.24
CA THR A 69 -2.40 1.47 -17.83
C THR A 69 -1.70 2.25 -16.73
N GLU A 70 -0.44 2.57 -16.94
CA GLU A 70 0.34 3.43 -16.04
C GLU A 70 0.18 4.91 -16.42
N TYR A 71 0.07 5.77 -15.40
CA TYR A 71 -0.01 7.23 -15.52
C TYR A 71 1.02 7.84 -14.56
N ASP A 72 2.05 8.47 -15.10
CA ASP A 72 3.12 9.09 -14.31
C ASP A 72 2.67 10.45 -13.77
N ASN A 73 2.58 10.56 -12.44
CA ASN A 73 2.26 11.80 -11.73
C ASN A 73 3.52 12.60 -11.33
N ALA A 74 4.71 12.14 -11.70
CA ALA A 74 6.00 12.79 -11.43
C ALA A 74 6.21 13.19 -9.94
N GLY A 75 5.49 12.57 -8.99
CA GLY A 75 5.55 12.87 -7.56
C GLY A 75 4.72 14.09 -7.12
N GLY A 76 3.86 14.64 -7.98
CA GLY A 76 3.04 15.82 -7.73
C GLY A 76 1.55 15.53 -7.58
N ALA A 77 0.87 16.19 -6.63
CA ALA A 77 -0.57 16.10 -6.48
C ALA A 77 -1.34 16.81 -7.62
N PRO A 78 -0.90 17.99 -8.13
CA PRO A 78 -1.49 18.61 -9.33
C PRO A 78 -1.39 17.71 -10.57
N GLU A 79 -0.23 17.12 -10.81
CA GLU A 79 0.03 16.20 -11.91
C GLU A 79 -0.83 14.92 -11.77
N ALA A 80 -1.03 14.42 -10.55
CA ALA A 80 -1.94 13.30 -10.30
C ALA A 80 -3.39 13.64 -10.69
N ALA A 81 -3.86 14.87 -10.44
CA ALA A 81 -5.19 15.31 -10.88
C ALA A 81 -5.31 15.35 -12.41
N ASP A 82 -4.24 15.73 -13.12
CA ASP A 82 -4.20 15.70 -14.58
C ASP A 82 -4.26 14.26 -15.10
N LYS A 83 -3.49 13.36 -14.48
CA LYS A 83 -3.48 11.93 -14.83
C LYS A 83 -4.81 11.24 -14.48
N PHE A 84 -5.47 11.65 -13.41
CA PHE A 84 -6.82 11.19 -13.12
C PHE A 84 -7.80 11.55 -14.25
N ARG A 85 -7.78 12.80 -14.74
CA ARG A 85 -8.63 13.19 -15.87
C ARG A 85 -8.35 12.38 -17.14
N GLN A 86 -7.08 12.06 -17.40
CA GLN A 86 -6.69 11.20 -18.51
C GLN A 86 -7.22 9.78 -18.29
N ALA A 87 -7.01 9.17 -17.11
CA ALA A 87 -7.48 7.83 -16.79
C ALA A 87 -9.01 7.70 -16.93
N VAL A 88 -9.77 8.70 -16.49
CA VAL A 88 -11.23 8.77 -16.68
C VAL A 88 -11.61 8.82 -18.17
N ALA A 89 -10.90 9.62 -19.00
CA ALA A 89 -11.15 9.71 -20.42
C ALA A 89 -10.84 8.37 -21.15
N ASP A 90 -9.87 7.60 -20.66
CA ASP A 90 -9.52 6.26 -21.16
C ASP A 90 -10.50 5.17 -20.66
N GLY A 91 -11.46 5.55 -19.80
CA GLY A 91 -12.52 4.68 -19.26
C GLY A 91 -12.01 3.71 -18.19
N VAL A 92 -11.07 4.14 -17.33
CA VAL A 92 -10.57 3.35 -16.20
C VAL A 92 -11.68 3.19 -15.14
N ASP A 93 -11.85 1.96 -14.65
CA ASP A 93 -12.84 1.60 -13.61
C ASP A 93 -12.25 1.69 -12.21
N ILE A 94 -11.00 1.25 -12.04
CA ILE A 94 -10.31 1.22 -10.74
C ILE A 94 -8.96 1.91 -10.85
N ILE A 95 -8.67 2.82 -9.91
CA ILE A 95 -7.38 3.48 -9.78
C ILE A 95 -6.65 2.91 -8.58
N PHE A 96 -5.36 2.61 -8.77
CA PHE A 96 -4.40 2.29 -7.72
C PHE A 96 -3.38 3.41 -7.58
N GLN A 97 -3.02 3.72 -6.33
CA GLN A 97 -1.94 4.64 -5.99
C GLN A 97 -1.42 4.32 -4.59
N GLY A 98 -0.12 4.51 -4.34
CA GLY A 98 0.49 4.23 -3.04
C GLY A 98 1.50 5.29 -2.60
N ALA A 99 2.35 5.78 -3.47
CA ALA A 99 3.37 6.76 -3.10
C ALA A 99 2.77 8.13 -2.78
N SER A 100 2.92 8.57 -1.52
CA SER A 100 2.50 9.88 -0.99
C SER A 100 1.02 10.02 -0.60
N SER A 101 0.80 10.33 0.69
CA SER A 101 -0.53 10.68 1.21
C SER A 101 -1.10 11.97 0.60
N ALA A 102 -0.26 12.91 0.16
CA ALA A 102 -0.71 14.13 -0.51
C ALA A 102 -1.36 13.80 -1.85
N ILE A 103 -0.77 12.88 -2.63
CA ILE A 103 -1.34 12.38 -3.90
C ILE A 103 -2.62 11.59 -3.63
N ALA A 104 -2.61 10.68 -2.64
CA ALA A 104 -3.80 9.93 -2.24
C ALA A 104 -4.96 10.87 -1.83
N GLY A 105 -4.67 11.94 -1.10
CA GLY A 105 -5.65 12.96 -0.71
C GLY A 105 -6.26 13.70 -1.91
N GLN A 106 -5.44 14.04 -2.90
CA GLN A 106 -5.90 14.64 -4.16
C GLN A 106 -6.81 13.67 -4.93
N LEU A 107 -6.37 12.43 -5.16
CA LEU A 107 -7.14 11.42 -5.89
C LEU A 107 -8.44 11.06 -5.17
N THR A 108 -8.44 10.98 -3.84
CA THR A 108 -9.67 10.75 -3.05
C THR A 108 -10.72 11.80 -3.35
N GLU A 109 -10.31 13.08 -3.40
CA GLU A 109 -11.22 14.20 -3.69
C GLU A 109 -11.65 14.23 -5.17
N ASP A 110 -10.74 13.92 -6.10
CA ASP A 110 -11.04 13.88 -7.53
C ASP A 110 -12.04 12.76 -7.86
N VAL A 111 -11.85 11.56 -7.29
CA VAL A 111 -12.79 10.43 -7.40
C VAL A 111 -14.16 10.82 -6.83
N ARG A 112 -14.18 11.44 -5.63
CA ARG A 112 -15.43 11.90 -5.03
C ARG A 112 -16.19 12.88 -5.93
N LYS A 113 -15.51 13.90 -6.46
CA LYS A 113 -16.10 14.91 -7.36
C LYS A 113 -16.56 14.29 -8.67
N HIS A 114 -15.74 13.39 -9.25
CA HIS A 114 -16.08 12.71 -10.49
C HIS A 114 -17.35 11.87 -10.32
N ASN A 115 -17.41 11.02 -9.30
CA ASN A 115 -18.50 10.07 -9.09
C ASN A 115 -19.85 10.79 -8.76
N ILE A 116 -19.80 11.99 -8.17
CA ILE A 116 -21.00 12.82 -7.96
C ILE A 116 -21.52 13.36 -9.29
N ARG A 117 -20.63 13.77 -10.20
CA ARG A 117 -20.99 14.38 -11.49
C ARG A 117 -21.35 13.37 -12.56
N ASN A 118 -20.80 12.16 -12.45
CA ASN A 118 -20.90 11.11 -13.45
C ASN A 118 -21.38 9.79 -12.80
N PRO A 119 -22.67 9.71 -12.42
CA PRO A 119 -23.19 8.54 -11.69
C PRO A 119 -23.16 7.24 -12.49
N ASP A 120 -23.11 7.31 -13.83
CA ASP A 120 -23.12 6.17 -14.73
C ASP A 120 -21.71 5.70 -15.18
N SER A 121 -20.66 6.42 -14.76
CA SER A 121 -19.25 6.12 -15.06
C SER A 121 -18.36 6.39 -13.85
N LYS A 122 -18.64 5.69 -12.75
CA LYS A 122 -17.91 5.85 -11.49
C LYS A 122 -16.53 5.20 -11.56
N VAL A 123 -15.64 5.69 -10.70
CA VAL A 123 -14.29 5.17 -10.52
C VAL A 123 -14.11 4.78 -9.06
N LEU A 124 -13.45 3.63 -8.81
CA LEU A 124 -13.02 3.17 -7.50
C LEU A 124 -11.56 3.56 -7.28
N PHE A 125 -11.20 4.03 -6.09
CA PHE A 125 -9.82 4.28 -5.70
C PHE A 125 -9.38 3.30 -4.63
N ILE A 126 -8.34 2.51 -4.94
CA ILE A 126 -7.66 1.62 -4.00
C ILE A 126 -6.30 2.25 -3.64
N ASN A 127 -6.22 2.75 -2.42
CA ASN A 127 -5.05 3.38 -1.85
C ASN A 127 -4.18 2.32 -1.18
N LEU A 128 -2.98 2.10 -1.71
CA LEU A 128 -2.04 1.07 -1.27
C LEU A 128 -1.03 1.56 -0.23
N GLY A 129 -0.83 2.89 -0.10
CA GLY A 129 0.25 3.39 0.75
C GLY A 129 0.07 4.82 1.27
N GLY A 130 -1.01 5.53 0.93
CA GLY A 130 -1.35 6.81 1.56
C GLY A 130 -1.86 6.57 2.98
N GLU A 131 -1.08 6.95 4.00
CA GLU A 131 -1.32 6.57 5.40
C GLU A 131 -1.76 7.73 6.31
N ALA A 132 -1.88 8.96 5.77
CA ALA A 132 -2.37 10.11 6.54
C ALA A 132 -3.76 9.85 7.11
N MET A 133 -3.97 10.35 8.34
CA MET A 133 -5.22 10.13 9.08
C MET A 133 -6.43 10.73 8.39
N GLU A 134 -6.28 11.88 7.74
CA GLU A 134 -7.35 12.58 7.03
C GLU A 134 -8.05 11.70 5.97
N LEU A 135 -7.35 10.73 5.37
CA LEU A 135 -7.87 9.90 4.27
C LEU A 135 -9.04 9.00 4.66
N THR A 136 -9.10 8.54 5.91
CA THR A 136 -10.24 7.81 6.51
C THR A 136 -10.88 8.62 7.65
N GLY A 137 -10.56 9.90 7.74
CA GLY A 137 -11.17 10.91 8.57
C GLY A 137 -12.07 11.82 7.74
N GLU A 138 -11.74 13.10 7.69
CA GLU A 138 -12.53 14.14 7.00
C GLU A 138 -12.68 13.93 5.48
N LYS A 139 -11.73 13.21 4.85
CA LYS A 139 -11.76 12.84 3.42
C LYS A 139 -12.38 11.47 3.15
N CYS A 140 -12.92 10.78 4.19
CA CYS A 140 -13.51 9.46 3.98
C CYS A 140 -14.67 9.53 2.98
N GLN A 141 -14.75 8.56 2.07
CA GLN A 141 -15.82 8.46 1.08
C GLN A 141 -15.95 7.03 0.56
N PHE A 142 -17.11 6.65 0.06
CA PHE A 142 -17.48 5.27 -0.27
C PHE A 142 -16.59 4.63 -1.35
N TYR A 143 -16.10 5.38 -2.32
CA TYR A 143 -15.27 4.85 -3.42
C TYR A 143 -13.77 4.99 -3.17
N HIS A 144 -13.34 5.10 -1.90
CA HIS A 144 -11.95 5.06 -1.47
C HIS A 144 -11.75 3.94 -0.46
N PHE A 145 -10.84 3.01 -0.75
CA PHE A 145 -10.44 1.91 0.13
C PHE A 145 -8.97 2.04 0.49
N ARG A 146 -8.65 2.03 1.78
CA ARG A 146 -7.26 2.08 2.24
C ARG A 146 -6.74 0.69 2.59
N PHE A 147 -5.79 0.20 1.79
CA PHE A 147 -5.14 -1.09 1.94
C PHE A 147 -3.76 -0.97 2.61
N THR A 148 -3.61 -0.04 3.52
CA THR A 148 -2.37 0.14 4.30
C THR A 148 -2.71 0.54 5.74
N THR A 149 -1.67 0.73 6.58
CA THR A 149 -1.78 1.20 7.97
C THR A 149 -2.07 2.70 8.07
N THR A 150 -1.97 3.19 9.30
CA THR A 150 -1.91 4.62 9.65
C THR A 150 -0.71 4.87 10.57
N ALA A 151 -0.30 6.12 10.73
CA ALA A 151 0.77 6.50 11.63
C ALA A 151 0.57 5.96 13.07
N PRO A 152 -0.60 6.13 13.72
CA PRO A 152 -0.84 5.56 15.05
C PRO A 152 -0.76 4.02 15.10
N MET A 153 -1.19 3.32 14.05
CA MET A 153 -1.09 1.85 13.99
C MET A 153 0.37 1.41 13.99
N ARG A 154 1.22 2.03 13.18
CA ARG A 154 2.66 1.73 13.11
C ARG A 154 3.37 2.08 14.41
N VAL A 155 3.20 3.30 14.91
CA VAL A 155 3.87 3.78 16.14
C VAL A 155 3.46 2.94 17.34
N ASN A 156 2.17 2.65 17.52
CA ASN A 156 1.71 1.80 18.62
C ASN A 156 2.28 0.37 18.55
N ALA A 157 2.38 -0.20 17.36
CA ALA A 157 2.98 -1.53 17.17
C ALA A 157 4.48 -1.52 17.52
N LEU A 158 5.24 -0.51 17.03
CA LEU A 158 6.66 -0.32 17.34
C LEU A 158 6.88 -0.14 18.85
N VAL A 159 6.18 0.82 19.47
CA VAL A 159 6.30 1.11 20.91
C VAL A 159 6.02 -0.13 21.74
N ASN A 160 4.95 -0.87 21.45
CA ASN A 160 4.61 -2.08 22.17
C ASN A 160 5.66 -3.21 22.00
N ALA A 161 6.15 -3.42 20.78
CA ALA A 161 7.14 -4.47 20.51
C ALA A 161 8.51 -4.11 21.10
N MET A 162 9.00 -2.89 20.87
CA MET A 162 10.29 -2.44 21.38
C MET A 162 10.33 -2.35 22.91
N LYS A 163 9.23 -1.89 23.53
CA LYS A 163 9.10 -1.87 25.01
C LYS A 163 9.14 -3.27 25.58
N ALA A 164 8.44 -4.23 24.97
CA ALA A 164 8.44 -5.63 25.41
C ALA A 164 9.82 -6.28 25.25
N ALA A 165 10.61 -5.87 24.26
CA ALA A 165 11.97 -6.31 24.04
C ALA A 165 13.02 -5.60 24.92
N GLY A 166 12.67 -4.47 25.56
CA GLY A 166 13.60 -3.63 26.31
C GLY A 166 14.45 -2.68 25.44
N ASP A 167 14.10 -2.55 24.15
CA ASP A 167 14.89 -1.81 23.15
C ASP A 167 14.40 -0.38 22.91
N LEU A 168 13.26 0.04 23.51
CA LEU A 168 12.68 1.37 23.28
C LEU A 168 13.48 2.51 23.94
N GLY A 169 14.04 2.25 25.15
CA GLY A 169 14.67 3.27 25.97
C GLY A 169 13.68 4.31 26.53
N THR A 170 14.23 5.41 27.03
CA THR A 170 13.47 6.48 27.73
C THR A 170 13.55 7.84 27.07
N LYS A 171 14.43 8.01 26.07
CA LYS A 171 14.65 9.25 25.31
C LYS A 171 14.42 9.00 23.84
N VAL A 172 13.44 9.68 23.27
CA VAL A 172 13.02 9.52 21.87
C VAL A 172 13.25 10.82 21.10
N TYR A 173 13.80 10.69 19.90
CA TYR A 173 13.84 11.74 18.88
C TYR A 173 12.89 11.40 17.73
N SER A 174 12.27 12.40 17.09
CA SER A 174 11.40 12.20 15.94
C SER A 174 11.85 13.04 14.76
N ILE A 175 12.03 12.45 13.58
CA ILE A 175 12.38 13.13 12.33
C ILE A 175 11.47 12.67 11.21
N ASN A 176 10.71 13.61 10.62
CA ASN A 176 9.72 13.28 9.60
C ASN A 176 9.65 14.34 8.50
N GLN A 177 9.09 13.98 7.37
CA GLN A 177 8.79 14.88 6.26
C GLN A 177 7.61 15.81 6.62
N ASN A 178 7.68 17.09 6.25
CA ASN A 178 6.68 18.09 6.59
C ASN A 178 5.47 18.08 5.63
N TYR A 179 4.59 17.10 5.81
CA TYR A 179 3.27 17.03 5.17
C TYR A 179 2.36 16.11 6.03
N SER A 180 1.10 15.88 5.62
CA SER A 180 0.09 15.20 6.45
C SER A 180 0.58 13.89 7.08
N TRP A 181 1.23 13.00 6.31
CA TRP A 181 1.79 11.76 6.84
C TRP A 181 2.86 11.98 7.91
N GLY A 182 3.86 12.82 7.64
CA GLY A 182 4.95 13.05 8.60
C GLY A 182 4.50 13.79 9.85
N GLN A 183 3.51 14.69 9.73
CA GLN A 183 2.86 15.35 10.85
C GLN A 183 2.08 14.35 11.70
N ASP A 184 1.35 13.42 11.08
CA ASP A 184 0.66 12.33 11.76
C ASP A 184 1.64 11.38 12.48
N MET A 185 2.80 11.08 11.86
CA MET A 185 3.86 10.29 12.51
C MET A 185 4.41 11.01 13.74
N GLN A 186 4.73 12.29 13.64
CA GLN A 186 5.20 13.08 14.79
C GLN A 186 4.17 13.06 15.91
N LYS A 187 2.91 13.35 15.59
CA LYS A 187 1.81 13.31 16.57
C LYS A 187 1.63 11.93 17.20
N ALA A 188 1.69 10.86 16.41
CA ALA A 188 1.55 9.50 16.92
C ALA A 188 2.68 9.14 17.92
N VAL A 189 3.91 9.63 17.68
CA VAL A 189 5.04 9.48 18.61
C VAL A 189 4.80 10.28 19.89
N GLU A 190 4.24 11.49 19.79
CA GLU A 190 3.84 12.30 20.96
C GLU A 190 2.76 11.60 21.78
N ASP A 191 1.68 11.14 21.13
CA ASP A 191 0.53 10.49 21.76
C ASP A 191 0.90 9.15 22.44
N ALA A 192 1.95 8.48 21.95
CA ALA A 192 2.40 7.20 22.50
C ALA A 192 3.39 7.36 23.66
N ALA A 193 3.85 8.57 24.01
CA ALA A 193 4.93 8.82 24.97
C ALA A 193 4.63 8.26 26.35
N ASP A 194 3.45 8.54 26.92
CA ASP A 194 3.05 8.06 28.24
C ASP A 194 2.99 6.54 28.31
N LYS A 195 2.37 5.90 27.30
CA LYS A 195 2.28 4.45 27.20
C LYS A 195 3.65 3.80 26.99
N GLY A 196 4.49 4.43 26.17
CA GLY A 196 5.87 4.02 25.92
C GLY A 196 6.75 4.18 27.16
N GLY A 197 6.51 5.19 27.97
CA GLY A 197 7.34 5.54 29.13
C GLY A 197 8.60 6.30 28.73
N TYR A 198 8.53 7.10 27.66
CA TYR A 198 9.67 7.88 27.14
C TYR A 198 9.38 9.37 27.12
N LYS A 199 10.45 10.17 27.06
CA LYS A 199 10.39 11.60 26.83
C LYS A 199 10.92 11.93 25.44
N ILE A 200 10.29 12.89 24.76
CA ILE A 200 10.78 13.41 23.49
C ILE A 200 11.89 14.41 23.79
N VAL A 201 13.12 14.09 23.36
CA VAL A 201 14.31 14.92 23.53
C VAL A 201 14.61 15.82 22.33
N GLY A 202 13.89 15.64 21.24
CA GLY A 202 13.93 16.49 20.05
C GLY A 202 12.99 15.97 18.96
N GLN A 203 12.56 16.90 18.12
CA GLN A 203 11.72 16.56 16.97
C GLN A 203 11.93 17.58 15.85
N VAL A 204 11.77 17.11 14.61
CA VAL A 204 11.90 17.96 13.44
C VAL A 204 11.03 17.48 12.29
N LEU A 205 10.40 18.43 11.60
CA LEU A 205 9.79 18.24 10.29
C LEU A 205 10.66 18.94 9.25
N HIS A 206 10.96 18.24 8.16
CA HIS A 206 11.78 18.79 7.06
C HIS A 206 11.04 18.76 5.73
N ASP A 207 11.45 19.59 4.79
CA ASP A 207 10.84 19.67 3.47
C ASP A 207 11.02 18.37 2.69
N VAL A 208 9.91 17.86 2.10
CA VAL A 208 9.88 16.61 1.35
C VAL A 208 10.74 16.71 0.09
N ASN A 209 11.68 15.77 -0.09
CA ASN A 209 12.55 15.64 -1.27
C ASN A 209 13.40 16.89 -1.61
N LYS A 210 13.56 17.84 -0.67
CA LYS A 210 14.40 19.02 -0.87
C LYS A 210 15.74 18.94 -0.14
N ILE A 211 15.83 18.06 0.85
CA ILE A 211 17.05 17.88 1.63
C ILE A 211 18.02 16.98 0.85
N GLN A 212 19.18 17.50 0.52
CA GLN A 212 20.22 16.74 -0.20
C GLN A 212 21.30 16.22 0.76
N ASP A 213 21.41 16.79 1.96
CA ASP A 213 22.37 16.40 3.00
C ASP A 213 21.68 16.31 4.36
N PHE A 214 21.63 15.10 4.91
CA PHE A 214 21.07 14.83 6.24
C PHE A 214 22.13 14.88 7.37
N ALA A 215 23.42 15.13 7.09
CA ALA A 215 24.44 15.21 8.14
C ALA A 215 24.13 16.25 9.23
N PRO A 216 23.57 17.46 8.95
CA PRO A 216 23.16 18.39 9.98
C PRO A 216 22.03 17.87 10.89
N PHE A 217 21.13 17.05 10.36
CA PHE A 217 20.06 16.41 11.15
C PHE A 217 20.64 15.31 12.03
N VAL A 218 21.52 14.47 11.49
CA VAL A 218 22.23 13.42 12.25
C VAL A 218 23.06 14.03 13.37
N ALA A 219 23.73 15.16 13.14
CA ALA A 219 24.47 15.89 14.19
C ALA A 219 23.54 16.37 15.33
N ARG A 220 22.33 16.86 15.02
CA ARG A 220 21.31 17.23 16.02
C ARG A 220 20.80 16.03 16.80
N ILE A 221 20.54 14.92 16.14
CA ILE A 221 20.15 13.66 16.78
C ILE A 221 21.23 13.21 17.76
N LYS A 222 22.50 13.20 17.32
CA LYS A 222 23.65 12.84 18.17
C LYS A 222 23.76 13.75 19.39
N ALA A 223 23.58 15.07 19.22
CA ALA A 223 23.64 16.05 20.32
C ALA A 223 22.48 15.88 21.33
N ALA A 224 21.28 15.46 20.87
CA ALA A 224 20.14 15.17 21.73
C ALA A 224 20.30 13.84 22.50
N ASN A 225 21.21 12.97 22.08
CA ASN A 225 21.53 11.69 22.69
C ASN A 225 20.27 10.84 23.01
N PRO A 226 19.42 10.54 22.04
CA PRO A 226 18.25 9.67 22.23
C PRO A 226 18.66 8.21 22.35
N ASP A 227 17.75 7.39 22.90
CA ASP A 227 17.85 5.94 22.87
C ASP A 227 17.24 5.39 21.55
N THR A 228 16.17 6.06 21.07
CA THR A 228 15.44 5.68 19.84
C THR A 228 15.13 6.91 18.99
N VAL A 229 15.23 6.73 17.66
CA VAL A 229 14.79 7.71 16.65
C VAL A 229 13.60 7.14 15.89
N PHE A 230 12.43 7.78 16.00
CA PHE A 230 11.28 7.47 15.15
C PHE A 230 11.32 8.26 13.85
N THR A 231 11.10 7.59 12.73
CA THR A 231 11.01 8.24 11.42
C THR A 231 9.96 7.61 10.52
N GLY A 232 9.13 8.46 9.93
CA GLY A 232 8.23 8.13 8.84
C GLY A 232 8.79 8.53 7.47
N ASN A 233 10.07 8.91 7.39
CA ASN A 233 10.70 9.21 6.11
C ASN A 233 10.65 8.00 5.18
N TRP A 234 10.55 8.25 3.88
CA TRP A 234 10.49 7.24 2.83
C TRP A 234 11.18 7.74 1.56
N SER A 235 11.39 6.83 0.60
CA SER A 235 12.05 7.12 -0.67
C SER A 235 13.43 7.79 -0.47
N ASN A 236 13.76 8.80 -1.27
CA ASN A 236 15.07 9.46 -1.24
C ASN A 236 15.42 10.08 0.11
N ASP A 237 14.45 10.66 0.83
CA ASP A 237 14.70 11.28 2.14
C ASP A 237 15.13 10.23 3.19
N LEU A 238 14.53 9.03 3.19
CA LEU A 238 14.99 7.97 4.07
C LEU A 238 16.37 7.44 3.65
N LEU A 239 16.57 7.22 2.34
CA LEU A 239 17.84 6.75 1.80
C LEU A 239 19.01 7.66 2.23
N LEU A 240 18.84 8.98 2.09
CA LEU A 240 19.85 9.97 2.48
C LEU A 240 20.03 10.07 4.00
N LEU A 241 18.95 9.94 4.78
CA LEU A 241 19.04 9.88 6.25
C LEU A 241 19.83 8.65 6.70
N MET A 242 19.51 7.47 6.17
CA MET A 242 20.23 6.23 6.53
C MET A 242 21.69 6.26 6.11
N LYS A 243 21.99 6.85 4.93
CA LYS A 243 23.37 7.08 4.50
C LYS A 243 24.13 7.99 5.47
N ALA A 244 23.56 9.14 5.84
CA ALA A 244 24.20 10.07 6.78
C ALA A 244 24.40 9.43 8.16
N THR A 245 23.47 8.57 8.59
CA THR A 245 23.58 7.78 9.84
C THR A 245 24.76 6.81 9.77
N GLY A 246 24.88 6.06 8.67
CA GLY A 246 26.00 5.15 8.42
C GLY A 246 27.34 5.86 8.36
N ASP A 247 27.44 6.95 7.61
CA ASP A 247 28.64 7.77 7.45
C ASP A 247 29.11 8.38 8.80
N ALA A 248 28.17 8.76 9.67
CA ALA A 248 28.47 9.31 11.00
C ALA A 248 28.76 8.23 12.07
N GLY A 249 28.55 6.95 11.76
CA GLY A 249 28.60 5.85 12.71
C GLY A 249 27.69 6.09 13.92
N LEU A 250 26.47 6.61 13.69
CA LEU A 250 25.54 6.94 14.76
C LEU A 250 24.98 5.67 15.38
N ASP A 251 25.29 5.43 16.66
CA ASP A 251 24.82 4.27 17.42
C ASP A 251 23.53 4.65 18.17
N VAL A 252 22.40 4.43 17.51
CA VAL A 252 21.04 4.68 18.03
C VAL A 252 20.07 3.75 17.30
N THR A 253 19.05 3.25 17.99
CA THR A 253 18.03 2.41 17.35
C THR A 253 17.03 3.28 16.57
N PHE A 254 16.84 2.98 15.28
CA PHE A 254 15.76 3.57 14.50
C PHE A 254 14.48 2.74 14.58
N ALA A 255 13.35 3.40 14.74
CA ALA A 255 12.00 2.86 14.65
C ALA A 255 11.33 3.46 13.39
N THR A 256 11.12 2.65 12.36
CA THR A 256 10.85 3.14 11.00
C THR A 256 9.54 2.59 10.43
N ALA A 257 9.12 3.18 9.30
CA ALA A 257 7.99 2.72 8.50
C ALA A 257 8.40 2.09 7.15
N PHE A 258 9.59 2.43 6.61
CA PHE A 258 9.96 2.11 5.22
C PHE A 258 11.43 1.67 5.07
N LEU A 259 12.03 1.13 6.13
CA LEU A 259 13.45 0.76 6.13
C LEU A 259 13.78 -0.37 5.16
N ASP A 260 12.82 -1.22 4.80
CA ASP A 260 12.99 -2.32 3.86
C ASP A 260 12.97 -1.90 2.38
N GLN A 261 12.72 -0.61 2.08
CA GLN A 261 12.85 -0.12 0.70
C GLN A 261 14.31 -0.20 0.23
N PRO A 262 14.53 -0.53 -1.07
CA PRO A 262 15.85 -0.83 -1.60
C PRO A 262 16.90 0.25 -1.33
N GLY A 263 18.08 -0.17 -0.90
CA GLY A 263 19.24 0.67 -0.63
C GLY A 263 19.37 1.18 0.81
N ASN A 264 18.31 1.14 1.62
CA ASN A 264 18.37 1.70 2.98
C ASN A 264 19.33 0.93 3.89
N ILE A 265 19.26 -0.40 3.88
CA ILE A 265 20.14 -1.26 4.71
C ILE A 265 21.60 -1.15 4.25
N ALA A 266 21.84 -1.17 2.93
CA ALA A 266 23.19 -1.02 2.39
C ALA A 266 23.81 0.34 2.76
N ASN A 267 23.03 1.43 2.69
CA ASN A 267 23.50 2.78 3.00
C ASN A 267 23.72 3.01 4.51
N ALA A 268 22.87 2.46 5.36
CA ALA A 268 23.05 2.49 6.81
C ALA A 268 24.26 1.63 7.26
N GLY A 269 24.53 0.55 6.53
CA GLY A 269 25.58 -0.40 6.89
C GLY A 269 25.33 -1.00 8.27
N LYS A 270 26.39 -1.17 9.06
CA LYS A 270 26.29 -1.82 10.39
C LYS A 270 25.42 -1.08 11.40
N THR A 271 25.17 0.22 11.20
CA THR A 271 24.33 1.01 12.13
C THR A 271 22.87 0.61 12.04
N ALA A 272 22.42 -0.06 10.95
CA ALA A 272 21.07 -0.60 10.85
C ALA A 272 20.80 -1.81 11.76
N LEU A 273 21.85 -2.49 12.28
CA LEU A 273 21.63 -3.67 13.13
C LEU A 273 20.87 -3.29 14.40
N GLY A 274 19.72 -3.91 14.60
CA GLY A 274 18.87 -3.62 15.73
C GLY A 274 17.73 -2.65 15.43
N ASP A 275 17.74 -1.97 14.29
CA ASP A 275 16.64 -1.09 13.85
C ASP A 275 15.35 -1.86 13.67
N TYR A 276 14.24 -1.16 13.90
CA TYR A 276 12.89 -1.72 13.82
C TYR A 276 12.10 -1.13 12.66
N ILE A 277 11.21 -1.94 12.12
CA ILE A 277 10.21 -1.54 11.14
C ILE A 277 8.83 -2.10 11.53
N ALA A 278 7.77 -1.31 11.32
CA ALA A 278 6.39 -1.81 11.43
C ALA A 278 5.67 -1.57 10.11
N ASN A 279 5.08 -2.64 9.53
CA ASN A 279 4.36 -2.60 8.26
C ASN A 279 3.30 -3.71 8.16
N ASN A 280 2.72 -3.93 6.98
CA ASN A 280 1.66 -4.93 6.78
C ASN A 280 2.16 -6.25 6.20
N TYR A 281 3.44 -6.36 5.87
CA TYR A 281 4.03 -7.55 5.27
C TYR A 281 5.52 -7.61 5.59
N ASP A 282 5.99 -8.81 5.86
CA ASP A 282 7.41 -9.16 5.94
C ASP A 282 7.55 -10.62 5.52
N ASN A 283 8.57 -10.94 4.71
CA ASN A 283 8.82 -12.30 4.23
C ASN A 283 9.02 -13.28 5.39
N SER A 284 9.66 -12.84 6.47
CA SER A 284 9.92 -13.67 7.65
C SER A 284 8.69 -13.94 8.52
N ALA A 285 7.59 -13.20 8.29
CA ALA A 285 6.29 -13.40 8.95
C ALA A 285 5.44 -14.50 8.31
N THR A 286 5.91 -15.10 7.20
CA THR A 286 5.13 -16.01 6.37
C THR A 286 5.79 -17.40 6.24
N ASP A 287 5.07 -18.36 5.62
CA ASP A 287 5.65 -19.65 5.26
C ASP A 287 6.65 -19.58 4.07
N GLY A 288 6.79 -18.41 3.47
CA GLY A 288 7.71 -18.10 2.37
C GLY A 288 7.19 -18.44 0.98
N LYS A 289 6.05 -19.13 0.83
CA LYS A 289 5.53 -19.52 -0.50
C LYS A 289 5.26 -18.33 -1.39
N PHE A 290 4.63 -17.28 -0.84
CA PHE A 290 4.38 -16.06 -1.59
C PHE A 290 5.69 -15.36 -1.99
N ALA A 291 6.65 -15.25 -1.05
CA ALA A 291 7.95 -14.62 -1.30
C ALA A 291 8.73 -15.34 -2.42
N GLU A 292 8.75 -16.67 -2.42
CA GLU A 292 9.39 -17.47 -3.47
C GLU A 292 8.66 -17.34 -4.83
N ALA A 293 7.33 -17.35 -4.83
CA ALA A 293 6.54 -17.16 -6.05
C ALA A 293 6.74 -15.75 -6.64
N TYR A 294 6.79 -14.73 -5.79
CA TYR A 294 7.07 -13.34 -6.21
C TYR A 294 8.46 -13.24 -6.80
N LYS A 295 9.48 -13.75 -6.10
CA LYS A 295 10.88 -13.77 -6.59
C LYS A 295 11.01 -14.50 -7.91
N SER A 296 10.34 -15.64 -8.08
CA SER A 296 10.36 -16.39 -9.34
C SER A 296 9.79 -15.58 -10.50
N ALA A 297 8.82 -14.71 -10.24
CA ALA A 297 8.17 -13.88 -11.25
C ALA A 297 8.90 -12.56 -11.54
N THR A 298 9.59 -11.98 -10.54
CA THR A 298 10.14 -10.61 -10.59
C THR A 298 11.66 -10.55 -10.46
N GLY A 299 12.31 -11.64 -10.00
CA GLY A 299 13.75 -11.71 -9.80
C GLY A 299 14.25 -11.32 -8.41
N HIS A 300 13.39 -10.78 -7.53
CA HIS A 300 13.74 -10.39 -6.15
C HIS A 300 12.64 -10.77 -5.16
N TYR A 301 12.98 -10.84 -3.87
CA TYR A 301 11.98 -11.01 -2.81
C TYR A 301 11.20 -9.72 -2.61
N PRO A 302 9.88 -9.80 -2.37
CA PRO A 302 9.08 -8.58 -2.19
C PRO A 302 9.48 -7.84 -0.92
N VAL A 303 9.58 -6.51 -1.00
CA VAL A 303 9.55 -5.63 0.15
C VAL A 303 8.09 -5.43 0.61
N PHE A 304 7.87 -4.78 1.78
CA PHE A 304 6.50 -4.69 2.29
C PHE A 304 5.53 -3.98 1.32
N VAL A 305 5.98 -2.96 0.62
CA VAL A 305 5.16 -2.24 -0.38
C VAL A 305 4.63 -3.18 -1.44
N GLU A 306 5.48 -4.05 -1.96
CA GLU A 306 5.12 -5.02 -2.98
C GLU A 306 4.23 -6.14 -2.41
N GLY A 307 4.61 -6.69 -1.25
CA GLY A 307 3.82 -7.71 -0.57
C GLY A 307 2.44 -7.22 -0.21
N ASN A 308 2.34 -6.02 0.39
CA ASN A 308 1.08 -5.38 0.72
C ASN A 308 0.18 -5.18 -0.49
N SER A 309 0.73 -4.66 -1.59
CA SER A 309 -0.01 -4.38 -2.81
C SER A 309 -0.51 -5.66 -3.49
N ALA A 310 0.34 -6.69 -3.57
CA ALA A 310 -0.06 -7.98 -4.11
C ALA A 310 -1.18 -8.65 -3.29
N LEU A 311 -1.17 -8.52 -1.95
CA LEU A 311 -2.24 -9.00 -1.08
C LEU A 311 -3.54 -8.21 -1.27
N ALA A 312 -3.47 -6.90 -1.54
CA ALA A 312 -4.64 -6.09 -1.88
C ALA A 312 -5.28 -6.56 -3.20
N LEU A 313 -4.47 -6.85 -4.23
CA LEU A 313 -4.95 -7.42 -5.50
C LEU A 313 -5.55 -8.82 -5.31
N ALA A 314 -4.98 -9.65 -4.44
CA ALA A 314 -5.54 -10.97 -4.11
C ALA A 314 -6.91 -10.84 -3.44
N GLN A 315 -7.11 -9.89 -2.53
CA GLN A 315 -8.42 -9.62 -1.93
C GLN A 315 -9.41 -9.06 -2.96
N LEU A 316 -8.98 -8.13 -3.83
CA LEU A 316 -9.81 -7.65 -4.94
C LEU A 316 -10.23 -8.83 -5.83
N GLN A 317 -9.34 -9.76 -6.16
CA GLN A 317 -9.67 -10.95 -6.93
C GLN A 317 -10.76 -11.79 -6.26
N GLN A 318 -10.75 -11.95 -4.93
CA GLN A 318 -11.82 -12.66 -4.21
C GLN A 318 -13.16 -11.92 -4.34
N ALA A 319 -13.16 -10.60 -4.21
CA ALA A 319 -14.37 -9.79 -4.42
C ALA A 319 -14.91 -9.92 -5.85
N LEU A 320 -14.04 -9.83 -6.86
CA LEU A 320 -14.43 -9.95 -8.28
C LEU A 320 -15.04 -11.31 -8.61
N LYS A 321 -14.62 -12.40 -7.97
CA LYS A 321 -15.20 -13.75 -8.19
C LYS A 321 -16.69 -13.86 -7.80
N THR A 322 -17.20 -12.94 -6.99
CA THR A 322 -18.61 -12.93 -6.58
C THR A 322 -19.51 -12.18 -7.57
N LEU A 323 -18.93 -11.55 -8.61
CA LEU A 323 -19.61 -10.66 -9.54
C LEU A 323 -19.66 -11.25 -10.96
N ASP A 324 -20.75 -10.95 -11.67
CA ASP A 324 -20.92 -11.28 -13.07
C ASP A 324 -21.49 -10.09 -13.84
N PHE A 325 -20.70 -9.56 -14.79
CA PHE A 325 -21.09 -8.47 -15.69
C PHE A 325 -21.10 -8.89 -17.16
N ARG A 326 -21.13 -10.21 -17.44
CA ARG A 326 -21.19 -10.72 -18.83
C ARG A 326 -22.45 -10.20 -19.54
N GLY A 327 -22.25 -9.56 -20.69
CA GLY A 327 -23.32 -8.95 -21.48
C GLY A 327 -23.81 -7.59 -20.94
N GLY A 328 -23.10 -6.99 -19.97
CA GLY A 328 -23.39 -5.67 -19.40
C GLY A 328 -22.13 -4.84 -19.18
N LYS A 329 -22.32 -3.62 -18.70
CA LYS A 329 -21.24 -2.71 -18.29
C LYS A 329 -20.69 -3.08 -16.92
N ILE A 330 -19.42 -2.74 -16.69
CA ILE A 330 -18.80 -2.80 -15.35
C ILE A 330 -19.54 -1.86 -14.41
N ASP A 331 -20.00 -2.40 -13.27
CA ASP A 331 -20.64 -1.63 -12.20
C ASP A 331 -19.66 -1.46 -11.04
N VAL A 332 -19.00 -0.31 -11.01
CA VAL A 332 -18.00 0.04 -9.98
C VAL A 332 -18.61 0.06 -8.58
N THR A 333 -19.91 0.39 -8.44
CA THR A 333 -20.58 0.36 -7.13
C THR A 333 -20.69 -1.06 -6.60
N LYS A 334 -21.04 -2.03 -7.47
CA LYS A 334 -21.07 -3.44 -7.09
C LYS A 334 -19.68 -3.98 -6.75
N ILE A 335 -18.64 -3.55 -7.48
CA ILE A 335 -17.25 -3.91 -7.13
C ILE A 335 -16.90 -3.36 -5.74
N ALA A 336 -17.23 -2.10 -5.45
CA ALA A 336 -16.96 -1.50 -4.15
C ALA A 336 -17.70 -2.23 -3.01
N LEU A 337 -18.99 -2.59 -3.19
CA LEU A 337 -19.76 -3.38 -2.22
C LEU A 337 -19.18 -4.77 -2.00
N ALA A 338 -18.82 -5.47 -3.09
CA ALA A 338 -18.20 -6.80 -2.99
C ALA A 338 -16.84 -6.75 -2.29
N LEU A 339 -16.06 -5.68 -2.52
CA LEU A 339 -14.77 -5.47 -1.86
C LEU A 339 -14.97 -5.15 -0.36
N GLU A 340 -15.97 -4.36 -0.01
CA GLU A 340 -16.33 -4.04 1.37
C GLU A 340 -16.71 -5.32 2.16
N ASP A 341 -17.41 -6.25 1.54
CA ASP A 341 -17.83 -7.52 2.15
C ASP A 341 -16.75 -8.62 2.08
N SER A 342 -15.65 -8.37 1.37
CA SER A 342 -14.62 -9.37 1.18
C SER A 342 -13.76 -9.60 2.41
N THR A 343 -13.32 -10.84 2.58
CA THR A 343 -12.27 -11.26 3.50
C THR A 343 -11.22 -12.03 2.74
N TYR A 344 -9.97 -11.95 3.19
CA TYR A 344 -8.86 -12.68 2.58
C TYR A 344 -7.93 -13.24 3.64
N ASP A 345 -7.73 -14.56 3.64
CA ASP A 345 -6.77 -15.23 4.51
C ASP A 345 -5.38 -15.09 3.92
N SER A 346 -4.71 -14.01 4.28
CA SER A 346 -3.38 -13.70 3.77
C SER A 346 -2.28 -14.49 4.50
N PRO A 347 -1.08 -14.61 3.91
CA PRO A 347 0.05 -15.26 4.56
C PRO A 347 0.48 -14.65 5.91
N VAL A 348 0.12 -13.40 6.17
CA VAL A 348 0.41 -12.70 7.44
C VAL A 348 -0.78 -12.67 8.40
N GLY A 349 -1.94 -13.21 7.99
CA GLY A 349 -3.19 -13.26 8.76
C GLY A 349 -4.38 -12.64 8.00
N PRO A 350 -5.58 -12.70 8.57
CA PRO A 350 -6.80 -12.30 7.87
C PRO A 350 -6.84 -10.80 7.58
N ILE A 351 -7.38 -10.45 6.40
CA ILE A 351 -7.63 -9.08 5.97
C ILE A 351 -9.13 -8.93 5.69
N SER A 352 -9.75 -7.87 6.21
CA SER A 352 -11.13 -7.48 5.93
C SER A 352 -11.25 -5.96 5.80
N VAL A 353 -12.41 -5.45 5.44
CA VAL A 353 -12.66 -4.02 5.28
C VAL A 353 -13.65 -3.54 6.34
N ARG A 354 -13.34 -2.44 7.01
CA ARG A 354 -14.25 -1.79 7.95
C ARG A 354 -15.25 -0.90 7.19
N LYS A 355 -16.54 -1.25 7.26
CA LYS A 355 -17.62 -0.58 6.51
C LYS A 355 -17.80 0.90 6.84
N ALA A 356 -17.35 1.35 8.01
CA ALA A 356 -17.56 2.71 8.48
C ALA A 356 -16.70 3.76 7.74
N ASP A 357 -15.50 3.36 7.27
CA ASP A 357 -14.51 4.27 6.67
C ASP A 357 -13.62 3.63 5.60
N HIS A 358 -13.88 2.37 5.23
CA HIS A 358 -13.11 1.57 4.29
C HIS A 358 -11.61 1.45 4.61
N GLN A 359 -11.25 1.57 5.92
CA GLN A 359 -9.95 1.14 6.39
C GLN A 359 -9.89 -0.39 6.43
N THR A 360 -8.86 -1.00 5.85
CA THR A 360 -8.66 -2.44 6.02
C THR A 360 -8.26 -2.79 7.45
N ILE A 361 -8.88 -3.85 7.98
CA ILE A 361 -8.53 -4.51 9.24
C ILE A 361 -7.55 -5.60 8.87
N ARG A 362 -6.30 -5.46 9.28
CA ARG A 362 -5.21 -6.35 8.87
C ARG A 362 -4.09 -6.35 9.89
N PRO A 363 -3.28 -7.42 9.97
CA PRO A 363 -2.14 -7.47 10.88
C PRO A 363 -1.12 -6.37 10.62
N VAL A 364 -0.47 -5.93 11.70
CA VAL A 364 0.76 -5.13 11.64
C VAL A 364 1.92 -6.01 12.08
N VAL A 365 2.90 -6.15 11.21
CA VAL A 365 4.11 -6.92 11.43
C VAL A 365 5.20 -5.98 11.90
N VAL A 366 5.82 -6.29 13.03
CA VAL A 366 7.02 -5.59 13.53
C VAL A 366 8.21 -6.51 13.34
N SER A 367 9.22 -6.00 12.64
CA SER A 367 10.46 -6.73 12.37
C SER A 367 11.68 -5.94 12.83
N LYS A 368 12.76 -6.63 13.10
CA LYS A 368 14.06 -6.09 13.52
C LYS A 368 15.14 -6.48 12.52
N VAL A 369 16.07 -5.57 12.26
CA VAL A 369 17.23 -5.87 11.41
C VAL A 369 18.20 -6.78 12.16
N VAL A 370 18.52 -7.91 11.53
CA VAL A 370 19.41 -8.94 12.07
C VAL A 370 20.48 -9.34 11.05
N LYS A 371 21.53 -10.02 11.52
CA LYS A 371 22.53 -10.66 10.64
C LYS A 371 22.05 -12.03 10.16
N ASN A 372 22.49 -12.37 8.94
CA ASN A 372 22.25 -13.66 8.31
C ASN A 372 20.77 -14.11 8.33
N PRO A 373 19.82 -13.24 7.97
CA PRO A 373 18.42 -13.61 7.89
C PRO A 373 18.17 -14.57 6.73
N LYS A 374 17.01 -15.25 6.75
CA LYS A 374 16.56 -16.07 5.61
C LYS A 374 16.42 -15.25 4.31
N TYR A 375 16.03 -13.98 4.44
CA TYR A 375 15.80 -13.05 3.33
C TYR A 375 16.71 -11.82 3.50
N PRO A 376 17.94 -11.87 2.97
CA PRO A 376 18.88 -10.75 3.06
C PRO A 376 18.39 -9.56 2.21
N ALA A 377 18.61 -8.34 2.72
CA ALA A 377 18.25 -7.08 2.06
C ALA A 377 19.46 -6.45 1.37
N ASP A 378 19.23 -5.76 0.26
CA ASP A 378 20.20 -4.90 -0.44
C ASP A 378 21.54 -5.60 -0.79
N GLY A 379 21.54 -6.91 -0.95
CA GLY A 379 22.77 -7.67 -1.19
C GLY A 379 23.76 -7.70 -0.01
N THR A 380 23.31 -7.35 1.19
CA THR A 380 24.11 -7.39 2.43
C THR A 380 23.95 -8.73 3.16
N ASP A 381 24.68 -8.91 4.29
CA ASP A 381 24.48 -10.02 5.23
C ASP A 381 23.40 -9.68 6.29
N MET A 382 22.60 -8.62 6.08
CA MET A 382 21.57 -8.15 6.97
C MET A 382 20.18 -8.20 6.32
N GLY A 383 19.13 -8.17 7.12
CA GLY A 383 17.75 -8.09 6.69
C GLY A 383 16.80 -8.24 7.88
N PHE A 384 15.52 -8.45 7.59
CA PHE A 384 14.47 -8.35 8.59
C PHE A 384 14.10 -9.73 9.17
N GLN A 385 13.89 -9.73 10.48
CA GLN A 385 13.31 -10.86 11.22
C GLN A 385 12.10 -10.37 11.99
N THR A 386 10.96 -10.97 11.75
CA THR A 386 9.72 -10.67 12.48
C THR A 386 9.87 -10.96 13.96
N VAL A 387 9.55 -9.96 14.78
CA VAL A 387 9.58 -10.05 16.25
C VAL A 387 8.17 -10.04 16.85
N LYS A 388 7.20 -9.45 16.13
CA LYS A 388 5.81 -9.39 16.58
C LYS A 388 4.86 -9.27 15.39
N ILE A 389 3.76 -10.02 15.44
CA ILE A 389 2.58 -9.79 14.60
C ILE A 389 1.46 -9.31 15.52
N VAL A 390 0.97 -8.10 15.29
CA VAL A 390 -0.19 -7.55 16.01
C VAL A 390 -1.42 -7.88 15.17
N PRO A 391 -2.40 -8.67 15.69
CA PRO A 391 -3.62 -8.98 14.96
C PRO A 391 -4.37 -7.73 14.52
N GLY A 392 -5.08 -7.81 13.40
CA GLY A 392 -5.71 -6.64 12.77
C GLY A 392 -6.74 -5.94 13.66
N ASP A 393 -7.53 -6.69 14.41
CA ASP A 393 -8.52 -6.19 15.39
C ASP A 393 -7.87 -5.45 16.57
N GLN A 394 -6.63 -5.77 16.92
CA GLN A 394 -5.85 -5.09 17.96
C GLN A 394 -5.01 -3.94 17.40
N ALA A 395 -4.65 -3.99 16.10
CA ALA A 395 -3.82 -2.98 15.46
C ALA A 395 -4.63 -1.79 14.95
N ILE A 396 -5.89 -2.02 14.56
CA ILE A 396 -6.70 -1.00 13.87
C ILE A 396 -6.96 0.22 14.77
N TYR A 397 -6.76 1.42 14.19
CA TYR A 397 -7.12 2.67 14.86
C TYR A 397 -8.64 2.87 14.86
N PRO A 398 -9.24 3.45 15.89
CA PRO A 398 -10.68 3.73 15.94
C PRO A 398 -11.17 4.56 14.76
N VAL A 399 -12.46 4.41 14.39
CA VAL A 399 -13.09 5.27 13.40
C VAL A 399 -13.03 6.72 13.86
N GLN A 400 -12.56 7.60 13.00
CA GLN A 400 -12.46 9.01 13.33
C GLN A 400 -13.85 9.68 13.29
N SER A 401 -14.14 10.51 14.30
CA SER A 401 -15.41 11.24 14.38
C SER A 401 -15.64 12.21 13.21
N SER A 402 -14.58 12.61 12.52
CA SER A 402 -14.62 13.44 11.31
C SER A 402 -15.03 12.69 10.04
N CYS A 403 -15.11 11.35 10.06
CA CYS A 403 -15.56 10.56 8.92
C CYS A 403 -17.10 10.59 8.82
N HIS A 404 -17.62 11.15 7.74
CA HIS A 404 -19.04 11.22 7.43
C HIS A 404 -19.33 10.62 6.05
N MET A 405 -19.00 9.33 5.89
CA MET A 405 -19.11 8.61 4.62
C MET A 405 -20.56 8.48 4.17
N LYS A 406 -20.88 9.08 3.00
CA LYS A 406 -22.16 8.89 2.35
C LYS A 406 -22.14 7.62 1.51
N ARG A 407 -23.05 6.70 1.80
CA ARG A 407 -23.19 5.46 1.04
C ARG A 407 -24.09 5.67 -0.20
N PRO A 408 -23.86 4.93 -1.30
CA PRO A 408 -24.81 4.90 -2.41
C PRO A 408 -26.17 4.43 -1.91
N LYS A 409 -27.25 4.94 -2.53
CA LYS A 409 -28.60 4.40 -2.29
C LYS A 409 -28.65 3.01 -2.92
N GLU A 410 -29.23 2.05 -2.19
CA GLU A 410 -29.56 0.73 -2.71
C GLU A 410 -30.57 0.81 -3.85
#